data_10c36535f6bd94d95215b4ce0d1af4f7
#
_entry.id   10c36535f6bd94d95215b4ce0d1af4f7
#
_cell.length_a   1.000
_cell.length_b   1.000
_cell.length_c   1.000
_cell.angle_alpha   90.00
_cell.angle_beta   90.00
_cell.angle_gamma   90.00
#
_symmetry.space_group_name_H-M   'P 1'
#
loop_
_entity.id
_entity.type
_entity.pdbx_description
1 polymer ?
#
loop_
_entity_poly.entity_id
_entity_poly.type
_entity_poly.pdbx_seq_one_letter_code
_entity_poly.pdbx_strand_id
1 'polypeptide(L)'
;MTIILQSNDIKKCVQLNEKLIPIIEDAFKSLAQGNTIMPPILRLDVHKYNGETDVKAAYIEGLDSYAIKVASGFFDNPKLGIPSSNGMMILFDSQ
;
A
#
# COMPACT_ATOMS: atom_id res chain seq x y z
N MET A 1 14.66 -9.49 -12.42
CA MET A 1 14.46 -10.48 -11.35
C MET A 1 13.35 -10.00 -10.43
N THR A 2 12.43 -10.87 -10.10
CA THR A 2 11.36 -10.54 -9.13
C THR A 2 11.74 -11.02 -7.75
N ILE A 3 11.61 -10.16 -6.75
CA ILE A 3 11.87 -10.48 -5.36
C ILE A 3 10.53 -10.51 -4.63
N ILE A 4 10.28 -11.56 -3.86
CA ILE A 4 9.08 -11.69 -3.03
C ILE A 4 9.52 -11.61 -1.57
N LEU A 5 8.96 -10.65 -0.83
CA LEU A 5 9.20 -10.46 0.59
C LEU A 5 7.95 -10.77 1.39
N GLN A 6 8.09 -11.62 2.37
CA GLN A 6 7.03 -11.90 3.34
C GLN A 6 7.11 -10.93 4.52
N SER A 7 6.09 -10.90 5.35
CA SER A 7 6.01 -10.00 6.51
C SER A 7 7.26 -10.02 7.38
N ASN A 8 7.82 -11.21 7.65
CA ASN A 8 9.03 -11.34 8.45
C ASN A 8 10.27 -10.74 7.78
N ASP A 9 10.35 -10.83 6.46
CA ASP A 9 11.44 -10.21 5.70
C ASP A 9 11.35 -8.69 5.76
N ILE A 10 10.15 -8.16 5.61
CA ILE A 10 9.91 -6.71 5.67
C ILE A 10 10.26 -6.16 7.05
N LYS A 11 9.87 -6.86 8.12
CA LYS A 11 10.19 -6.45 9.50
C LYS A 11 11.70 -6.37 9.78
N LYS A 12 12.50 -7.15 9.06
CA LYS A 12 13.97 -7.07 9.17
C LYS A 12 14.55 -5.88 8.41
N CYS A 13 13.85 -5.38 7.40
CA CYS A 13 14.35 -4.32 6.52
C CYS A 13 13.87 -2.94 6.93
N VAL A 14 12.66 -2.83 7.48
CA VAL A 14 12.01 -1.55 7.76
C VAL A 14 11.47 -1.55 9.18
N GLN A 15 11.73 -0.46 9.89
CA GLN A 15 11.15 -0.22 11.21
C GLN A 15 10.30 1.05 11.16
N LEU A 16 9.13 1.00 11.79
CA LEU A 16 8.28 2.18 11.96
C LEU A 16 8.85 3.04 13.10
N ASN A 17 9.72 3.97 12.73
CA ASN A 17 10.33 4.90 13.67
C ASN A 17 10.35 6.32 13.08
N GLU A 18 10.90 7.26 13.86
CA GLU A 18 10.94 8.68 13.49
C GLU A 18 11.67 8.99 12.18
N LYS A 19 12.56 8.10 11.71
CA LYS A 19 13.27 8.28 10.44
C LYS A 19 12.34 8.25 9.23
N LEU A 20 11.15 7.68 9.37
CA LEU A 20 10.13 7.65 8.30
C LEU A 20 9.38 8.98 8.17
N ILE A 21 9.37 9.81 9.21
CA ILE A 21 8.61 11.06 9.23
C ILE A 21 9.01 12.00 8.08
N PRO A 22 10.30 12.31 7.87
CA PRO A 22 10.71 13.17 6.74
C PRO A 22 10.33 12.58 5.39
N ILE A 23 10.40 11.27 5.23
CA ILE A 23 10.05 10.57 3.99
C ILE A 23 8.56 10.76 3.68
N ILE A 24 7.71 10.59 4.67
CA ILE A 24 6.27 10.78 4.52
C ILE A 24 5.92 12.25 4.29
N GLU A 25 6.58 13.17 5.00
CA GLU A 25 6.41 14.62 4.78
C GLU A 25 6.74 15.00 3.34
N ASP A 26 7.85 14.50 2.79
CA ASP A 26 8.25 14.77 1.41
C ASP A 26 7.23 14.23 0.42
N ALA A 27 6.64 13.08 0.69
CA ALA A 27 5.57 12.51 -0.13
C ALA A 27 4.32 13.41 -0.14
N PHE A 28 3.91 13.91 1.03
CA PHE A 28 2.79 14.86 1.11
C PHE A 28 3.09 16.19 0.44
N LYS A 29 4.31 16.69 0.54
CA LYS A 29 4.73 17.90 -0.20
C LYS A 29 4.65 17.69 -1.70
N SER A 30 5.11 16.55 -2.20
CA SER A 30 5.03 16.21 -3.63
C SER A 30 3.58 16.16 -4.11
N LEU A 31 2.69 15.60 -3.29
CA LEU A 31 1.26 15.57 -3.57
C LEU A 31 0.68 16.99 -3.66
N ALA A 32 1.01 17.85 -2.69
CA ALA A 32 0.53 19.23 -2.65
C ALA A 32 1.06 20.07 -3.82
N GLN A 33 2.25 19.77 -4.31
CA GLN A 33 2.88 20.46 -5.44
C GLN A 33 2.41 19.95 -6.81
N GLY A 34 1.60 18.89 -6.84
CA GLY A 34 1.11 18.31 -8.08
C GLY A 34 2.11 17.42 -8.81
N ASN A 35 3.15 16.97 -8.13
CA ASN A 35 4.21 16.11 -8.71
C ASN A 35 3.89 14.62 -8.58
N THR A 36 2.62 14.26 -8.51
CA THR A 36 2.18 12.88 -8.34
C THR A 36 1.15 12.49 -9.39
N ILE A 37 1.17 11.23 -9.75
CA ILE A 37 0.13 10.62 -10.57
C ILE A 37 -0.57 9.58 -9.69
N MET A 38 -1.84 9.82 -9.39
CA MET A 38 -2.67 8.96 -8.57
C MET A 38 -3.99 8.67 -9.30
N PRO A 39 -4.11 7.55 -10.00
CA PRO A 39 -5.37 7.14 -10.60
C PRO A 39 -6.47 6.97 -9.57
N PRO A 40 -7.74 7.01 -9.96
CA PRO A 40 -8.84 6.70 -9.06
C PRO A 40 -8.68 5.33 -8.41
N ILE A 41 -9.12 5.21 -7.16
CA ILE A 41 -9.09 3.95 -6.41
C ILE A 41 -10.06 2.97 -7.07
N LEU A 42 -9.56 1.76 -7.35
CA LEU A 42 -10.41 0.64 -7.72
C LEU A 42 -10.92 0.00 -6.43
N ARG A 43 -12.23 -0.03 -6.24
CA ARG A 43 -12.87 -0.67 -5.10
C ARG A 43 -13.78 -1.79 -5.56
N LEU A 44 -13.62 -2.95 -4.95
CA LEU A 44 -14.45 -4.12 -5.18
C LEU A 44 -15.11 -4.51 -3.85
N ASP A 45 -16.44 -4.44 -3.83
CA ASP A 45 -17.22 -4.82 -2.65
C ASP A 45 -17.62 -6.29 -2.71
N VAL A 46 -17.43 -7.00 -1.60
CA VAL A 46 -17.84 -8.40 -1.43
C VAL A 46 -18.93 -8.42 -0.35
N HIS A 47 -20.11 -7.94 -0.71
CA HIS A 47 -21.22 -7.67 0.22
C HIS A 47 -21.61 -8.89 1.05
N LYS A 48 -21.62 -10.08 0.44
CA LYS A 48 -22.02 -11.32 1.12
C LYS A 48 -21.21 -11.59 2.40
N TYR A 49 -19.95 -11.18 2.41
CA TYR A 49 -19.03 -11.43 3.52
C TYR A 49 -18.59 -10.15 4.22
N ASN A 50 -19.33 -9.07 4.04
CA ASN A 50 -18.99 -7.76 4.63
C ASN A 50 -17.53 -7.39 4.40
N GLY A 51 -17.10 -7.49 3.15
CA GLY A 51 -15.71 -7.27 2.76
C GLY A 51 -15.56 -6.33 1.58
N GLU A 52 -14.34 -5.84 1.46
CA GLU A 52 -13.93 -4.99 0.33
C GLU A 52 -12.47 -5.20 0.00
N THR A 53 -12.13 -4.91 -1.23
CA THR A 53 -10.73 -4.87 -1.68
C THR A 53 -10.52 -3.57 -2.44
N ASP A 54 -9.50 -2.81 -2.03
CA ASP A 54 -9.10 -1.57 -2.68
C ASP A 54 -7.75 -1.73 -3.35
N VAL A 55 -7.64 -1.21 -4.57
CA VAL A 55 -6.38 -1.13 -5.30
C VAL A 55 -6.03 0.34 -5.48
N LYS A 56 -4.86 0.73 -4.96
CA LYS A 56 -4.34 2.10 -5.02
C LYS A 56 -2.99 2.10 -5.69
N ALA A 57 -2.80 3.03 -6.60
CA ALA A 57 -1.53 3.21 -7.29
C ALA A 57 -1.08 4.66 -7.13
N ALA A 58 0.23 4.86 -7.04
CA ALA A 58 0.80 6.20 -7.01
C ALA A 58 2.20 6.20 -7.59
N TYR A 59 2.51 7.25 -8.33
CA TYR A 59 3.85 7.58 -8.80
C TYR A 59 4.19 9.01 -8.40
N ILE A 60 5.34 9.18 -7.80
CA ILE A 60 5.91 10.50 -7.49
C ILE A 60 6.98 10.78 -8.54
N GLU A 61 6.83 11.87 -9.28
CA GLU A 61 7.80 12.26 -10.31
C GLU A 61 9.20 12.44 -9.71
N GLY A 62 10.19 11.87 -10.37
CA GLY A 62 11.58 11.92 -9.94
C GLY A 62 12.03 10.70 -9.12
N LEU A 63 11.13 9.81 -8.72
CA LEU A 63 11.50 8.56 -8.08
C LEU A 63 11.78 7.46 -9.11
N ASP A 64 12.69 6.56 -8.75
CA ASP A 64 13.09 5.44 -9.61
C ASP A 64 12.08 4.28 -9.60
N SER A 65 11.07 4.38 -8.77
CA SER A 65 10.08 3.31 -8.63
C SER A 65 8.70 3.88 -8.29
N TYR A 66 7.69 3.07 -8.53
CA TYR A 66 6.31 3.36 -8.15
C TYR A 66 5.66 2.13 -7.55
N ALA A 67 4.55 2.32 -6.85
CA ALA A 67 3.92 1.26 -6.10
C ALA A 67 2.43 1.11 -6.42
N ILE A 68 1.98 -0.13 -6.38
CA ILE A 68 0.55 -0.49 -6.37
C ILE A 68 0.29 -1.25 -5.09
N LYS A 69 -0.71 -0.80 -4.32
CA LYS A 69 -1.14 -1.45 -3.09
C LYS A 69 -2.49 -2.11 -3.30
N VAL A 70 -2.59 -3.38 -2.92
CA VAL A 70 -3.84 -4.12 -2.83
C VAL A 70 -4.13 -4.37 -1.36
N ALA A 71 -5.24 -3.88 -0.86
CA ALA A 71 -5.64 -4.05 0.52
C ALA A 71 -7.08 -4.56 0.59
N SER A 72 -7.31 -5.62 1.35
CA SER A 72 -8.64 -6.17 1.57
C SER A 72 -9.00 -6.14 3.05
N GLY A 73 -10.27 -5.92 3.32
CA GLY A 73 -10.84 -5.98 4.66
C GLY A 73 -12.12 -6.79 4.66
N PHE A 74 -12.21 -7.74 5.59
CA PHE A 74 -13.40 -8.53 5.85
C PHE A 74 -13.77 -8.32 7.31
N PHE A 75 -14.73 -7.45 7.55
CA PHE A 75 -14.98 -6.85 8.86
C PHE A 75 -15.57 -7.81 9.88
N ASP A 76 -16.14 -8.92 9.42
CA ASP A 76 -16.65 -9.97 10.30
C ASP A 76 -15.64 -11.07 10.65
N ASN A 77 -14.47 -11.04 10.03
CA ASN A 77 -13.42 -12.04 10.28
C ASN A 77 -12.98 -12.14 11.74
N PRO A 78 -12.87 -11.04 12.52
CA PRO A 78 -12.52 -11.16 13.94
C PRO A 78 -13.47 -12.03 14.74
N LYS A 79 -14.74 -12.11 14.38
CA LYS A 79 -15.72 -13.01 15.01
C LYS A 79 -15.40 -14.49 14.77
N LEU A 80 -14.63 -14.78 13.72
CA LEU A 80 -14.18 -16.13 13.36
C LEU A 80 -12.76 -16.42 13.87
N GLY A 81 -12.15 -15.48 14.59
CA GLY A 81 -10.79 -15.62 15.11
C GLY A 81 -9.69 -15.44 14.06
N ILE A 82 -9.99 -14.81 12.92
CA ILE A 82 -9.02 -14.55 11.86
C ILE A 82 -8.90 -13.04 11.62
N PRO A 83 -7.74 -12.56 11.08
CA PRO A 83 -7.53 -11.13 10.83
C PRO A 83 -8.56 -10.56 9.87
N SER A 84 -8.98 -9.31 10.13
CA SER A 84 -9.89 -8.58 9.24
C SER A 84 -9.20 -8.03 8.00
N SER A 85 -7.92 -7.68 8.10
CA SER A 85 -7.19 -6.97 7.03
C SER A 85 -6.05 -7.81 6.50
N ASN A 86 -5.87 -7.74 5.18
CA ASN A 86 -4.77 -8.38 4.49
C ASN A 86 -4.39 -7.52 3.29
N GLY A 87 -3.16 -7.63 2.83
CA GLY A 87 -2.74 -6.83 1.69
C GLY A 87 -1.37 -7.20 1.16
N MET A 88 -1.04 -6.58 0.05
CA MET A 88 0.28 -6.66 -0.55
C MET A 88 0.63 -5.34 -1.22
N MET A 89 1.92 -5.11 -1.38
CA MET A 89 2.42 -4.01 -2.20
C MET A 89 3.31 -4.57 -3.30
N ILE A 90 3.16 -3.99 -4.47
CA ILE A 90 3.99 -4.32 -5.62
C ILE A 90 4.80 -3.06 -5.93
N LEU A 91 6.11 -3.20 -5.93
CA LEU A 91 7.03 -2.13 -6.30
C LEU A 91 7.56 -2.39 -7.70
N PHE A 92 7.40 -1.41 -8.57
CA PHE A 92 7.88 -1.47 -9.94
C PHE A 92 9.03 -0.50 -10.14
N ASP A 93 9.97 -0.88 -10.98
CA ASP A 93 10.94 0.04 -11.54
C ASP A 93 10.23 0.98 -12.51
N SER A 94 10.59 2.25 -12.51
CA SER A 94 9.95 3.26 -13.35
C SER A 94 10.49 3.29 -14.80
N GLN A 95 11.44 2.43 -15.11
CA GLN A 95 12.04 2.33 -16.44
C GLN A 95 11.65 1.07 -17.20
#